data_e9cba2aaebf19f86a88d91bab74c1632
#
_entry.id   e9cba2aaebf19f86a88d91bab74c1632
#
_cell.length_a   1.000
_cell.length_b   1.000
_cell.length_c   1.000
_cell.angle_alpha   90.00
_cell.angle_beta   90.00
_cell.angle_gamma   90.00
#
_symmetry.space_group_name_H-M   'P 1'
#
loop_
_entity.id
_entity.type
_entity.pdbx_description
1 polymer ?
#
loop_
_entity_poly.entity_id
_entity_poly.type
_entity_poly.pdbx_seq_one_letter_code
_entity_poly.pdbx_strand_id
1 'polypeptide(L)'
;MNRLLSSVFNLLLVMALGVSLSGCVTTRLPVATASPWQAQNIDTEANPLDVAFTDANHGFLVGSNRMIQETDDGGASWNERSLDLPDEENFRLISIDFKGQEGWIAGQPGLLMHSTDGGQNWTRLFLDTKLPGEPYLITALSQNSAELATNVGAVYDTHDGGGSWEAKVSDAAGAVRDLRRSDDGSYVSVSSLGNFYATWEPGDAVWQVHQRVSSQRLQSIGYQPNGSLWMLARGAQIRLNDESGDLDSWSKPIIPITNGYGYMDMAWDDNGDIWAGGGNGTLLVSHDGGDNWEIDPVGDRQPSNFTRIVLEANHAFVLGERGNLLRWVGNAV
;
A
#
# COMPACT_ATOMS: atom_id res chain seq x y z
N MET A 1 68.02 28.38 -1.41
CA MET A 1 67.09 27.76 -2.34
C MET A 1 66.39 26.55 -1.74
N ASN A 2 67.06 25.68 -0.98
CA ASN A 2 66.47 24.43 -0.44
C ASN A 2 65.44 24.63 0.73
N ARG A 3 65.46 25.74 1.47
CA ARG A 3 64.48 25.97 2.55
C ARG A 3 63.12 26.46 2.05
N LEU A 4 63.06 27.19 0.95
CA LEU A 4 61.81 27.66 0.33
C LEU A 4 61.05 26.52 -0.38
N LEU A 5 61.76 25.60 -1.02
CA LEU A 5 61.18 24.43 -1.65
C LEU A 5 60.53 23.45 -0.62
N SER A 6 61.17 23.29 0.54
CA SER A 6 60.62 22.46 1.64
C SER A 6 59.33 23.05 2.24
N SER A 7 59.25 24.37 2.37
CA SER A 7 58.03 25.04 2.90
C SER A 7 56.86 24.97 1.91
N VAL A 8 57.10 25.10 0.62
CA VAL A 8 56.07 25.00 -0.41
C VAL A 8 55.56 23.55 -0.54
N PHE A 9 56.47 22.56 -0.42
CA PHE A 9 56.11 21.13 -0.48
C PHE A 9 55.24 20.72 0.74
N ASN A 10 55.59 21.22 1.96
CA ASN A 10 54.79 20.95 3.13
C ASN A 10 53.41 21.67 3.10
N LEU A 11 53.35 22.88 2.51
CA LEU A 11 52.06 23.58 2.34
C LEU A 11 51.12 22.88 1.34
N LEU A 12 51.70 22.37 0.23
CA LEU A 12 50.95 21.56 -0.76
C LEU A 12 50.50 20.20 -0.20
N LEU A 13 51.31 19.58 0.67
CA LEU A 13 50.95 18.32 1.31
C LEU A 13 49.85 18.51 2.33
N VAL A 14 49.84 19.62 3.08
CA VAL A 14 48.76 19.98 4.04
C VAL A 14 47.46 20.32 3.29
N MET A 15 47.52 21.01 2.14
CA MET A 15 46.34 21.25 1.31
C MET A 15 45.83 19.96 0.67
N ALA A 16 46.72 19.03 0.22
CA ALA A 16 46.29 17.75 -0.33
C ALA A 16 45.64 16.82 0.73
N LEU A 17 46.10 16.86 1.97
CA LEU A 17 45.44 16.14 3.09
C LEU A 17 44.15 16.76 3.56
N GLY A 18 43.94 18.09 3.36
CA GLY A 18 42.69 18.78 3.69
C GLY A 18 41.54 18.51 2.75
N VAL A 19 41.81 18.04 1.52
CA VAL A 19 40.78 17.74 0.50
C VAL A 19 40.30 16.29 0.56
N SER A 20 41.01 15.40 1.26
CA SER A 20 40.68 13.96 1.33
C SER A 20 39.76 13.60 2.54
N LEU A 21 39.24 14.57 3.28
CA LEU A 21 38.23 14.36 4.33
C LEU A 21 36.81 14.76 3.91
N SER A 22 36.53 14.78 2.63
CA SER A 22 35.15 14.64 2.14
C SER A 22 34.73 13.19 2.38
N GLY A 23 34.60 12.81 3.65
CA GLY A 23 33.87 11.60 4.01
C GLY A 23 32.52 11.68 3.34
N CYS A 24 32.05 10.61 2.74
CA CYS A 24 30.66 10.48 2.36
C CYS A 24 29.80 10.81 3.58
N VAL A 25 29.37 12.05 3.67
CA VAL A 25 28.27 12.41 4.56
C VAL A 25 27.07 11.75 3.91
N THR A 26 26.74 10.55 4.33
CA THR A 26 25.38 10.02 4.12
C THR A 26 24.47 10.97 4.89
N THR A 27 23.97 11.97 4.20
CA THR A 27 22.99 12.89 4.77
C THR A 27 21.75 12.06 5.03
N ARG A 28 21.52 11.69 6.29
CA ARG A 28 20.23 11.16 6.72
C ARG A 28 19.18 12.21 6.39
N LEU A 29 18.01 11.79 5.94
CA LEU A 29 16.86 12.69 5.78
C LEU A 29 16.57 13.41 7.11
N PRO A 30 16.09 14.64 7.07
CA PRO A 30 15.59 15.30 8.28
C PRO A 30 14.48 14.44 8.90
N VAL A 31 14.33 14.59 10.22
CA VAL A 31 13.24 13.95 10.96
C VAL A 31 12.17 15.01 11.18
N ALA A 32 10.91 14.68 10.87
CA ALA A 32 9.79 15.58 11.11
C ALA A 32 9.70 15.96 12.61
N THR A 33 9.32 17.19 12.89
CA THR A 33 9.26 17.71 14.27
C THR A 33 8.10 17.14 15.07
N ALA A 34 7.07 16.66 14.39
CA ALA A 34 5.89 16.02 14.97
C ALA A 34 5.45 14.86 14.07
N SER A 35 4.62 14.00 14.60
CA SER A 35 3.98 12.91 13.88
C SER A 35 2.49 12.93 14.16
N PRO A 36 1.63 12.79 13.15
CA PRO A 36 0.21 12.60 13.38
C PRO A 36 -0.13 11.15 13.75
N TRP A 37 0.85 10.26 13.75
CA TRP A 37 0.68 8.84 13.98
C TRP A 37 0.88 8.44 15.44
N GLN A 38 0.09 7.50 15.91
CA GLN A 38 0.26 6.81 17.17
C GLN A 38 0.50 5.32 16.90
N ALA A 39 1.59 4.80 17.44
CA ALA A 39 1.90 3.38 17.32
C ALA A 39 0.97 2.55 18.21
N GLN A 40 0.48 1.45 17.65
CA GLN A 40 -0.30 0.43 18.32
C GLN A 40 0.32 -0.95 18.03
N ASN A 41 0.12 -1.87 18.96
CA ASN A 41 0.50 -3.26 18.78
C ASN A 41 -0.66 -4.14 19.24
N ILE A 42 -1.19 -4.93 18.31
CA ILE A 42 -2.15 -5.99 18.62
C ILE A 42 -1.33 -7.21 18.97
N ASP A 43 -1.64 -7.87 20.10
CA ASP A 43 -0.95 -9.08 20.55
C ASP A 43 -1.25 -10.27 19.63
N THR A 44 -0.54 -10.31 18.51
CA THR A 44 -0.68 -11.36 17.48
C THR A 44 0.60 -11.54 16.67
N GLU A 45 0.86 -12.75 16.21
CA GLU A 45 1.90 -13.05 15.22
C GLU A 45 1.39 -12.86 13.76
N ALA A 46 0.10 -12.58 13.58
CA ALA A 46 -0.47 -12.36 12.26
C ALA A 46 -0.08 -10.98 11.72
N ASN A 47 -0.03 -10.88 10.41
CA ASN A 47 0.21 -9.62 9.72
C ASN A 47 -1.13 -8.98 9.34
N PRO A 48 -1.45 -7.77 9.83
CA PRO A 48 -2.53 -6.97 9.28
C PRO A 48 -2.36 -6.76 7.76
N LEU A 49 -3.42 -6.89 6.99
CA LEU A 49 -3.38 -6.79 5.54
C LEU A 49 -4.34 -5.73 4.99
N ASP A 50 -5.50 -5.56 5.63
CA ASP A 50 -6.49 -4.57 5.25
C ASP A 50 -7.37 -4.15 6.41
N VAL A 51 -7.98 -2.96 6.32
CA VAL A 51 -8.87 -2.40 7.34
C VAL A 51 -10.01 -1.65 6.65
N ALA A 52 -11.23 -1.80 7.16
CA ALA A 52 -12.39 -1.06 6.66
C ALA A 52 -13.38 -0.76 7.78
N PHE A 53 -14.17 0.30 7.61
CA PHE A 53 -15.11 0.80 8.61
C PHE A 53 -16.54 0.83 8.07
N THR A 54 -17.49 0.52 8.92
CA THR A 54 -18.93 0.67 8.63
C THR A 54 -19.42 2.08 8.94
N ASP A 55 -18.78 2.73 9.92
CA ASP A 55 -19.03 4.10 10.37
C ASP A 55 -17.79 4.67 11.08
N ALA A 56 -17.91 5.86 11.69
CA ALA A 56 -16.78 6.52 12.33
C ALA A 56 -16.15 5.76 13.51
N ASN A 57 -16.83 4.79 14.09
CA ASN A 57 -16.37 4.07 15.28
C ASN A 57 -16.18 2.57 15.03
N HIS A 58 -17.07 1.96 14.24
CA HIS A 58 -17.12 0.53 14.07
C HIS A 58 -16.43 0.09 12.78
N GLY A 59 -15.50 -0.84 12.91
CA GLY A 59 -14.72 -1.34 11.79
C GLY A 59 -13.98 -2.64 12.09
N PHE A 60 -13.31 -3.16 11.07
CA PHE A 60 -12.59 -4.43 11.11
C PHE A 60 -11.21 -4.32 10.48
N LEU A 61 -10.25 -4.98 11.11
CA LEU A 61 -8.89 -5.20 10.62
C LEU A 61 -8.72 -6.67 10.31
N VAL A 62 -8.34 -7.00 9.10
CA VAL A 62 -8.15 -8.39 8.65
C VAL A 62 -6.70 -8.67 8.29
N GLY A 63 -6.31 -9.96 8.30
CA GLY A 63 -4.91 -10.30 8.07
C GLY A 63 -4.62 -11.78 7.81
N SER A 64 -3.33 -12.11 7.90
CA SER A 64 -2.86 -13.49 7.80
C SER A 64 -3.34 -14.33 8.99
N ASN A 65 -3.21 -15.65 8.87
CA ASN A 65 -3.57 -16.58 9.93
C ASN A 65 -5.02 -16.42 10.45
N ARG A 66 -5.96 -16.14 9.54
CA ARG A 66 -7.39 -15.94 9.84
C ARG A 66 -7.66 -14.76 10.76
N MET A 67 -6.72 -13.84 10.89
CA MET A 67 -6.85 -12.68 11.75
C MET A 67 -8.05 -11.83 11.33
N ILE A 68 -8.95 -11.59 12.26
CA ILE A 68 -9.98 -10.57 12.19
C ILE A 68 -10.09 -9.92 13.56
N GLN A 69 -9.99 -8.60 13.60
CA GLN A 69 -10.13 -7.77 14.79
C GLN A 69 -11.26 -6.79 14.56
N GLU A 70 -12.02 -6.47 15.59
CA GLU A 70 -13.11 -5.53 15.57
C GLU A 70 -12.83 -4.35 16.49
N THR A 71 -13.23 -3.18 16.08
CA THR A 71 -13.17 -1.95 16.88
C THR A 71 -14.56 -1.29 16.95
N ASP A 72 -14.86 -0.67 18.09
CA ASP A 72 -16.03 0.17 18.32
C ASP A 72 -15.64 1.61 18.71
N ASP A 73 -14.35 1.97 18.57
CA ASP A 73 -13.80 3.26 18.99
C ASP A 73 -12.89 3.91 17.92
N GLY A 74 -13.16 3.61 16.65
CA GLY A 74 -12.41 4.15 15.52
C GLY A 74 -10.98 3.65 15.46
N GLY A 75 -10.73 2.41 15.88
CA GLY A 75 -9.43 1.77 15.88
C GLY A 75 -8.51 2.21 17.01
N ALA A 76 -9.03 2.85 18.07
CA ALA A 76 -8.24 3.14 19.26
C ALA A 76 -7.94 1.88 20.07
N SER A 77 -8.83 0.90 20.04
CA SER A 77 -8.65 -0.45 20.55
C SER A 77 -9.24 -1.50 19.62
N TRP A 78 -8.72 -2.72 19.71
CA TRP A 78 -9.10 -3.84 18.86
C TRP A 78 -9.39 -5.08 19.69
N ASN A 79 -10.49 -5.77 19.35
CA ASN A 79 -10.92 -7.01 19.99
C ASN A 79 -10.90 -8.15 18.96
N GLU A 80 -10.34 -9.29 19.35
CA GLU A 80 -10.31 -10.46 18.48
C GLU A 80 -11.73 -10.96 18.20
N ARG A 81 -12.00 -11.28 16.95
CA ARG A 81 -13.21 -11.95 16.46
C ARG A 81 -12.84 -13.27 15.83
N SER A 82 -13.81 -14.12 15.63
CA SER A 82 -13.66 -15.36 14.87
C SER A 82 -14.70 -15.43 13.77
N LEU A 83 -14.30 -15.99 12.63
CA LEU A 83 -15.20 -16.37 11.55
C LEU A 83 -15.47 -17.88 11.65
N ASP A 84 -16.69 -18.29 11.27
CA ASP A 84 -17.03 -19.72 11.17
C ASP A 84 -16.36 -20.32 9.92
N LEU A 85 -15.09 -20.70 10.09
CA LEU A 85 -14.23 -21.28 9.06
C LEU A 85 -13.60 -22.57 9.56
N PRO A 86 -13.36 -23.56 8.66
CA PRO A 86 -12.70 -24.82 9.02
C PRO A 86 -11.33 -24.58 9.67
N ASP A 87 -11.05 -25.27 10.77
CA ASP A 87 -9.81 -25.10 11.53
C ASP A 87 -8.58 -25.58 10.78
N GLU A 88 -8.74 -26.52 9.86
CA GLU A 88 -7.65 -27.10 9.07
C GLU A 88 -7.14 -26.19 7.98
N GLU A 89 -7.89 -25.13 7.62
CA GLU A 89 -7.53 -24.19 6.55
C GLU A 89 -6.98 -22.88 7.13
N ASN A 90 -5.72 -22.58 6.81
CA ASN A 90 -5.09 -21.32 7.22
C ASN A 90 -5.33 -20.22 6.21
N PHE A 91 -6.48 -19.58 6.30
CA PHE A 91 -6.86 -18.48 5.40
C PHE A 91 -6.06 -17.21 5.69
N ARG A 92 -5.70 -16.50 4.61
CA ARG A 92 -5.28 -15.11 4.64
C ARG A 92 -6.46 -14.26 4.23
N LEU A 93 -6.96 -13.40 5.11
CA LEU A 93 -7.98 -12.41 4.80
C LEU A 93 -7.24 -11.21 4.22
N ILE A 94 -7.36 -10.98 2.89
CA ILE A 94 -6.46 -10.09 2.15
C ILE A 94 -7.07 -8.72 1.95
N SER A 95 -8.39 -8.67 1.74
CA SER A 95 -9.12 -7.43 1.48
C SER A 95 -10.47 -7.47 2.18
N ILE A 96 -10.86 -6.34 2.75
CA ILE A 96 -12.16 -6.11 3.35
C ILE A 96 -12.68 -4.75 2.88
N ASP A 97 -13.98 -4.67 2.60
CA ASP A 97 -14.62 -3.39 2.28
C ASP A 97 -16.07 -3.35 2.73
N PHE A 98 -16.55 -2.15 3.03
CA PHE A 98 -17.93 -1.89 3.46
C PHE A 98 -18.58 -0.75 2.67
N LYS A 99 -19.85 -0.92 2.37
CA LYS A 99 -20.74 0.15 1.92
C LYS A 99 -21.95 0.20 2.83
N GLY A 100 -21.87 1.01 3.89
CA GLY A 100 -22.86 1.01 4.98
C GLY A 100 -22.86 -0.33 5.72
N GLN A 101 -23.98 -1.05 5.69
CA GLN A 101 -24.11 -2.35 6.35
C GLN A 101 -23.66 -3.54 5.47
N GLU A 102 -23.40 -3.29 4.20
CA GLU A 102 -22.94 -4.29 3.24
C GLU A 102 -21.43 -4.47 3.37
N GLY A 103 -20.98 -5.65 3.80
CA GLY A 103 -19.58 -5.95 4.04
C GLY A 103 -19.11 -7.18 3.30
N TRP A 104 -17.87 -7.13 2.80
CA TRP A 104 -17.25 -8.20 2.05
C TRP A 104 -15.81 -8.43 2.52
N ILE A 105 -15.40 -9.71 2.60
CA ILE A 105 -14.02 -10.10 2.83
C ILE A 105 -13.58 -11.05 1.71
N ALA A 106 -12.48 -10.72 1.05
CA ALA A 106 -11.78 -11.60 0.12
C ALA A 106 -10.53 -12.20 0.77
N GLY A 107 -10.28 -13.49 0.55
CA GLY A 107 -9.14 -14.17 1.13
C GLY A 107 -8.65 -15.37 0.32
N GLN A 108 -7.53 -15.91 0.73
CA GLN A 108 -6.87 -17.05 0.09
C GLN A 108 -6.59 -18.17 1.10
N PRO A 109 -6.73 -19.42 0.65
CA PRO A 109 -7.20 -19.85 -0.67
C PRO A 109 -8.72 -19.75 -0.81
N GLY A 110 -9.22 -19.27 -1.95
CA GLY A 110 -10.62 -19.36 -2.38
C GLY A 110 -11.69 -18.91 -1.37
N LEU A 111 -11.42 -17.89 -0.58
CA LEU A 111 -12.32 -17.40 0.47
C LEU A 111 -13.05 -16.13 0.03
N LEU A 112 -14.37 -16.16 0.19
CA LEU A 112 -15.22 -14.96 0.09
C LEU A 112 -16.25 -15.02 1.22
N MET A 113 -16.36 -13.92 1.99
CA MET A 113 -17.35 -13.76 3.06
C MET A 113 -18.22 -12.55 2.75
N HIS A 114 -19.47 -12.62 3.11
CA HIS A 114 -20.46 -11.56 2.92
C HIS A 114 -21.23 -11.30 4.20
N SER A 115 -21.47 -10.03 4.51
CA SER A 115 -22.28 -9.54 5.60
C SER A 115 -23.27 -8.51 5.10
N THR A 116 -24.49 -8.53 5.63
CA THR A 116 -25.55 -7.52 5.36
C THR A 116 -25.93 -6.72 6.60
N ASP A 117 -25.22 -6.91 7.70
CA ASP A 117 -25.49 -6.34 9.01
C ASP A 117 -24.29 -5.63 9.65
N GLY A 118 -23.40 -5.08 8.82
CA GLY A 118 -22.23 -4.33 9.28
C GLY A 118 -21.15 -5.20 9.92
N GLY A 119 -21.04 -6.46 9.51
CA GLY A 119 -20.02 -7.38 10.00
C GLY A 119 -20.39 -8.10 11.30
N GLN A 120 -21.63 -7.95 11.80
CA GLN A 120 -22.07 -8.71 12.98
C GLN A 120 -22.15 -10.20 12.69
N ASN A 121 -22.65 -10.56 11.50
CA ASN A 121 -22.68 -11.93 11.01
C ASN A 121 -22.03 -12.01 9.61
N TRP A 122 -21.26 -13.07 9.40
CA TRP A 122 -20.58 -13.33 8.14
C TRP A 122 -21.00 -14.68 7.57
N THR A 123 -21.33 -14.70 6.29
CA THR A 123 -21.67 -15.92 5.56
C THR A 123 -20.60 -16.21 4.53
N ARG A 124 -20.05 -17.42 4.54
CA ARG A 124 -19.12 -17.88 3.50
C ARG A 124 -19.85 -18.12 2.20
N LEU A 125 -19.34 -17.51 1.12
CA LEU A 125 -19.79 -17.76 -0.24
C LEU A 125 -18.81 -18.67 -0.97
N PHE A 126 -19.33 -19.54 -1.83
CA PHE A 126 -18.51 -20.45 -2.60
C PHE A 126 -18.39 -19.93 -4.03
N LEU A 127 -17.18 -19.58 -4.43
CA LEU A 127 -16.88 -19.16 -5.78
C LEU A 127 -16.91 -20.37 -6.74
N ASP A 128 -17.35 -20.16 -7.98
CA ASP A 128 -17.24 -21.19 -9.01
C ASP A 128 -15.75 -21.50 -9.25
N THR A 129 -15.41 -22.79 -9.24
CA THR A 129 -14.04 -23.28 -9.48
C THR A 129 -13.49 -22.93 -10.87
N LYS A 130 -14.33 -22.40 -11.75
CA LYS A 130 -13.94 -21.92 -13.08
C LYS A 130 -13.46 -20.46 -13.08
N LEU A 131 -13.64 -19.72 -11.97
CA LEU A 131 -13.13 -18.35 -11.89
C LEU A 131 -11.60 -18.36 -11.92
N PRO A 132 -10.94 -17.66 -12.86
CA PRO A 132 -9.49 -17.62 -12.92
C PRO A 132 -8.89 -16.92 -11.70
N GLY A 133 -7.91 -17.56 -11.08
CA GLY A 133 -7.15 -17.01 -9.95
C GLY A 133 -7.89 -17.11 -8.60
N GLU A 134 -7.29 -16.50 -7.60
CA GLU A 134 -7.77 -16.45 -6.22
C GLU A 134 -8.27 -15.04 -5.90
N PRO A 135 -9.26 -14.86 -5.02
CA PRO A 135 -9.68 -13.55 -4.54
C PRO A 135 -8.50 -12.71 -4.06
N TYR A 136 -8.45 -11.44 -4.46
CA TYR A 136 -7.35 -10.55 -4.12
C TYR A 136 -7.81 -9.19 -3.60
N LEU A 137 -8.76 -8.54 -4.29
CA LEU A 137 -9.34 -7.26 -3.92
C LEU A 137 -10.85 -7.35 -4.05
N ILE A 138 -11.57 -6.93 -3.01
CA ILE A 138 -13.03 -6.84 -3.02
C ILE A 138 -13.45 -5.39 -2.76
N THR A 139 -14.46 -4.92 -3.47
CA THR A 139 -15.04 -3.59 -3.29
C THR A 139 -16.56 -3.71 -3.13
N ALA A 140 -17.10 -3.24 -2.03
CA ALA A 140 -18.53 -3.12 -1.78
C ALA A 140 -19.09 -1.92 -2.56
N LEU A 141 -20.00 -2.16 -3.50
CA LEU A 141 -20.55 -1.10 -4.36
C LEU A 141 -21.87 -0.53 -3.83
N SER A 142 -22.76 -1.42 -3.45
CA SER A 142 -24.08 -1.11 -2.86
C SER A 142 -24.66 -2.35 -2.21
N GLN A 143 -25.90 -2.27 -1.73
CA GLN A 143 -26.59 -3.43 -1.18
C GLN A 143 -26.62 -4.60 -2.19
N ASN A 144 -26.17 -5.77 -1.77
CA ASN A 144 -26.00 -6.99 -2.56
C ASN A 144 -25.08 -6.86 -3.78
N SER A 145 -24.27 -5.80 -3.88
CA SER A 145 -23.41 -5.56 -5.04
C SER A 145 -21.97 -5.38 -4.63
N ALA A 146 -21.09 -6.09 -5.28
CA ALA A 146 -19.65 -6.00 -5.08
C ALA A 146 -18.88 -6.25 -6.37
N GLU A 147 -17.63 -5.80 -6.40
CA GLU A 147 -16.69 -6.09 -7.46
C GLU A 147 -15.49 -6.84 -6.88
N LEU A 148 -15.12 -7.96 -7.47
CA LEU A 148 -14.05 -8.85 -7.06
C LEU A 148 -12.96 -8.89 -8.12
N ALA A 149 -11.75 -8.50 -7.77
CA ALA A 149 -10.58 -8.74 -8.61
C ALA A 149 -9.73 -9.87 -8.04
N THR A 150 -9.18 -10.70 -8.93
CA THR A 150 -8.36 -11.86 -8.58
C THR A 150 -6.87 -11.58 -8.72
N ASN A 151 -6.04 -12.43 -8.13
CA ASN A 151 -4.57 -12.35 -8.21
C ASN A 151 -3.98 -12.63 -9.61
N VAL A 152 -4.84 -12.83 -10.60
CA VAL A 152 -4.46 -12.88 -12.02
C VAL A 152 -5.08 -11.73 -12.83
N GLY A 153 -5.73 -10.77 -12.17
CA GLY A 153 -6.35 -9.62 -12.82
C GLY A 153 -7.64 -9.95 -13.57
N ALA A 154 -8.34 -11.01 -13.20
CA ALA A 154 -9.73 -11.19 -13.61
C ALA A 154 -10.64 -10.34 -12.72
N VAL A 155 -11.59 -9.62 -13.31
CA VAL A 155 -12.51 -8.72 -12.61
C VAL A 155 -13.95 -9.20 -12.83
N TYR A 156 -14.69 -9.29 -11.76
CA TYR A 156 -16.09 -9.76 -11.74
C TYR A 156 -16.95 -8.81 -10.92
N ASP A 157 -18.21 -8.68 -11.25
CA ASP A 157 -19.20 -8.05 -10.39
C ASP A 157 -20.36 -8.98 -10.02
N THR A 158 -21.00 -8.68 -8.91
CA THR A 158 -22.25 -9.31 -8.46
C THR A 158 -23.28 -8.23 -8.13
N HIS A 159 -24.57 -8.54 -8.36
CA HIS A 159 -25.69 -7.68 -8.00
C HIS A 159 -26.76 -8.44 -7.18
N ASP A 160 -26.45 -9.66 -6.75
CA ASP A 160 -27.35 -10.57 -6.05
C ASP A 160 -26.77 -11.16 -4.76
N GLY A 161 -25.83 -10.43 -4.15
CA GLY A 161 -25.19 -10.84 -2.90
C GLY A 161 -24.21 -12.00 -3.07
N GLY A 162 -23.61 -12.13 -4.27
CA GLY A 162 -22.63 -13.17 -4.60
C GLY A 162 -23.25 -14.50 -5.05
N GLY A 163 -24.55 -14.52 -5.31
CA GLY A 163 -25.23 -15.69 -5.89
C GLY A 163 -24.78 -15.98 -7.33
N SER A 164 -24.48 -14.92 -8.08
CA SER A 164 -23.87 -15.01 -9.41
C SER A 164 -22.82 -13.92 -9.62
N TRP A 165 -21.86 -14.18 -10.51
CA TRP A 165 -20.75 -13.28 -10.84
C TRP A 165 -20.61 -13.14 -12.35
N GLU A 166 -20.55 -11.90 -12.84
CA GLU A 166 -20.36 -11.56 -14.24
C GLU A 166 -18.94 -11.05 -14.47
N ALA A 167 -18.25 -11.57 -15.50
CA ALA A 167 -16.91 -11.14 -15.85
C ALA A 167 -16.95 -9.78 -16.55
N LYS A 168 -16.10 -8.85 -16.08
CA LYS A 168 -15.93 -7.52 -16.66
C LYS A 168 -14.86 -7.48 -17.74
N VAL A 169 -13.89 -8.39 -17.68
CA VAL A 169 -12.78 -8.49 -18.62
C VAL A 169 -12.84 -9.84 -19.36
N SER A 170 -12.48 -9.83 -20.64
CA SER A 170 -12.44 -11.05 -21.46
C SER A 170 -11.23 -11.92 -21.12
N ASP A 171 -10.09 -11.29 -20.83
CA ASP A 171 -8.82 -11.95 -20.51
C ASP A 171 -8.21 -11.35 -19.25
N ALA A 172 -7.67 -12.21 -18.39
CA ALA A 172 -6.95 -11.79 -17.19
C ALA A 172 -5.59 -11.15 -17.54
N ALA A 173 -5.15 -10.18 -16.74
CA ALA A 173 -3.84 -9.52 -16.90
C ALA A 173 -2.65 -10.47 -16.76
N GLY A 174 -2.83 -11.64 -16.15
CA GLY A 174 -1.80 -12.56 -15.69
C GLY A 174 -1.45 -12.34 -14.21
N ALA A 175 -0.65 -13.20 -13.62
CA ALA A 175 -0.32 -13.13 -12.20
C ALA A 175 0.19 -11.75 -11.78
N VAL A 176 -0.48 -11.14 -10.81
CA VAL A 176 -0.17 -9.80 -10.31
C VAL A 176 0.61 -9.86 -9.01
N ARG A 177 1.40 -8.82 -8.77
CA ARG A 177 2.09 -8.53 -7.50
C ARG A 177 1.31 -7.55 -6.67
N ASP A 178 0.80 -6.51 -7.32
CA ASP A 178 -0.05 -5.47 -6.74
C ASP A 178 -1.17 -5.13 -7.71
N LEU A 179 -2.33 -4.80 -7.17
CA LEU A 179 -3.52 -4.45 -7.94
C LEU A 179 -4.31 -3.44 -7.11
N ARG A 180 -4.64 -2.32 -7.73
CA ARG A 180 -5.38 -1.23 -7.10
C ARG A 180 -6.57 -0.85 -7.97
N ARG A 181 -7.62 -0.41 -7.30
CA ARG A 181 -8.83 0.15 -7.90
C ARG A 181 -8.93 1.63 -7.56
N SER A 182 -9.33 2.45 -8.51
CA SER A 182 -9.70 3.85 -8.30
C SER A 182 -11.21 3.99 -8.01
N ASP A 183 -11.62 5.16 -7.57
CA ASP A 183 -13.02 5.45 -7.24
C ASP A 183 -13.96 5.36 -8.44
N ASP A 184 -13.45 5.64 -9.65
CA ASP A 184 -14.21 5.52 -10.91
C ASP A 184 -14.34 4.08 -11.42
N GLY A 185 -13.74 3.12 -10.75
CA GLY A 185 -13.78 1.71 -11.10
C GLY A 185 -12.65 1.25 -12.02
N SER A 186 -11.70 2.13 -12.35
CA SER A 186 -10.51 1.75 -13.11
C SER A 186 -9.54 0.95 -12.25
N TYR A 187 -8.74 0.10 -12.88
CA TYR A 187 -7.74 -0.72 -12.22
C TYR A 187 -6.35 -0.51 -12.78
N VAL A 188 -5.37 -0.62 -11.89
CA VAL A 188 -3.96 -0.70 -12.25
C VAL A 188 -3.31 -1.87 -11.56
N SER A 189 -2.41 -2.57 -12.23
CA SER A 189 -1.71 -3.74 -11.69
C SER A 189 -0.24 -3.76 -12.04
N VAL A 190 0.57 -4.36 -11.16
CA VAL A 190 1.97 -4.72 -11.44
C VAL A 190 2.05 -6.22 -11.62
N SER A 191 2.71 -6.67 -12.68
CA SER A 191 2.97 -8.09 -12.92
C SER A 191 3.75 -8.74 -11.78
N SER A 192 3.54 -10.01 -11.51
CA SER A 192 4.22 -10.74 -10.42
C SER A 192 5.76 -10.67 -10.50
N LEU A 193 6.32 -10.55 -11.70
CA LEU A 193 7.76 -10.34 -11.92
C LEU A 193 8.18 -8.88 -11.81
N GLY A 194 7.24 -7.91 -11.76
CA GLY A 194 7.52 -6.49 -11.72
C GLY A 194 8.22 -5.96 -12.97
N ASN A 195 7.95 -6.53 -14.13
CA ASN A 195 8.58 -6.19 -15.40
C ASN A 195 7.70 -5.34 -16.33
N PHE A 196 6.39 -5.27 -16.04
CA PHE A 196 5.41 -4.40 -16.67
C PHE A 196 4.30 -4.04 -15.69
N TYR A 197 3.48 -3.08 -16.03
CA TYR A 197 2.21 -2.78 -15.36
C TYR A 197 1.09 -2.80 -16.41
N ALA A 198 -0.14 -2.89 -15.95
CA ALA A 198 -1.30 -2.89 -16.84
C ALA A 198 -2.43 -2.06 -16.22
N THR A 199 -3.21 -1.40 -17.08
CA THR A 199 -4.39 -0.62 -16.72
C THR A 199 -5.63 -1.20 -17.38
N TRP A 200 -6.76 -1.01 -16.73
CA TRP A 200 -8.07 -1.36 -17.24
C TRP A 200 -9.09 -0.31 -16.82
N GLU A 201 -9.90 0.15 -17.76
CA GLU A 201 -10.99 1.09 -17.50
C GLU A 201 -12.35 0.41 -17.69
N PRO A 202 -13.41 0.84 -16.96
CA PRO A 202 -14.76 0.29 -17.13
C PRO A 202 -15.23 0.39 -18.58
N GLY A 203 -15.52 -0.79 -19.17
CA GLY A 203 -15.91 -0.92 -20.56
C GLY A 203 -14.82 -1.44 -21.49
N ASP A 204 -13.57 -1.45 -21.07
CA ASP A 204 -12.50 -2.10 -21.82
C ASP A 204 -12.69 -3.63 -21.84
N ALA A 205 -12.51 -4.24 -23.02
CA ALA A 205 -12.61 -5.69 -23.15
C ALA A 205 -11.41 -6.43 -22.55
N VAL A 206 -10.22 -5.79 -22.56
CA VAL A 206 -8.95 -6.39 -22.14
C VAL A 206 -8.08 -5.35 -21.41
N TRP A 207 -7.15 -5.83 -20.61
CA TRP A 207 -6.14 -5.00 -19.98
C TRP A 207 -5.16 -4.38 -21.00
N GLN A 208 -4.80 -3.14 -20.81
CA GLN A 208 -3.76 -2.44 -21.57
C GLN A 208 -2.42 -2.62 -20.87
N VAL A 209 -1.43 -3.21 -21.57
CA VAL A 209 -0.11 -3.50 -21.00
C VAL A 209 0.87 -2.38 -21.32
N HIS A 210 1.55 -1.87 -20.30
CA HIS A 210 2.55 -0.81 -20.36
C HIS A 210 3.93 -1.32 -19.98
N GLN A 211 4.94 -0.90 -20.72
CA GLN A 211 6.31 -1.25 -20.39
C GLN A 211 6.81 -0.41 -19.21
N ARG A 212 7.52 -1.04 -18.29
CA ARG A 212 8.13 -0.29 -17.19
C ARG A 212 9.18 0.71 -17.74
N VAL A 213 9.19 1.91 -17.19
CA VAL A 213 10.17 2.97 -17.50
C VAL A 213 11.44 2.88 -16.62
N SER A 214 11.46 1.99 -15.66
CA SER A 214 12.61 1.75 -14.77
C SER A 214 13.30 0.46 -15.14
N SER A 215 14.63 0.43 -15.09
CA SER A 215 15.39 -0.82 -15.14
C SER A 215 15.20 -1.67 -13.87
N GLN A 216 14.70 -1.07 -12.80
CA GLN A 216 14.42 -1.73 -11.54
C GLN A 216 13.07 -2.44 -11.59
N ARG A 217 12.95 -3.53 -10.81
CA ARG A 217 11.71 -4.28 -10.67
C ARG A 217 10.65 -3.45 -9.97
N LEU A 218 9.47 -3.33 -10.55
CA LEU A 218 8.32 -2.68 -9.94
C LEU A 218 7.87 -3.45 -8.70
N GLN A 219 7.49 -2.72 -7.67
CA GLN A 219 7.03 -3.26 -6.38
C GLN A 219 5.54 -3.01 -6.18
N SER A 220 5.10 -1.78 -6.35
CA SER A 220 3.73 -1.34 -6.15
C SER A 220 3.38 -0.22 -7.13
N ILE A 221 2.09 -0.01 -7.35
CA ILE A 221 1.52 1.02 -8.21
C ILE A 221 0.16 1.43 -7.67
N GLY A 222 -0.27 2.65 -7.92
CA GLY A 222 -1.60 3.12 -7.52
C GLY A 222 -1.92 4.47 -8.11
N TYR A 223 -3.00 5.06 -7.59
CA TYR A 223 -3.54 6.32 -8.08
C TYR A 223 -3.15 7.48 -7.17
N GLN A 224 -2.83 8.63 -7.76
CA GLN A 224 -2.75 9.92 -7.10
C GLN A 224 -4.17 10.50 -6.94
N PRO A 225 -4.41 11.50 -6.08
CA PRO A 225 -5.74 12.08 -5.90
C PRO A 225 -6.36 12.67 -7.17
N ASN A 226 -5.54 13.07 -8.14
CA ASN A 226 -5.98 13.58 -9.45
C ASN A 226 -6.27 12.48 -10.48
N GLY A 227 -6.19 11.20 -10.10
CA GLY A 227 -6.39 10.05 -10.97
C GLY A 227 -5.17 9.62 -11.80
N SER A 228 -4.07 10.39 -11.79
CA SER A 228 -2.83 9.93 -12.41
C SER A 228 -2.14 8.86 -11.55
N LEU A 229 -1.10 8.21 -12.06
CA LEU A 229 -0.50 7.06 -11.40
C LEU A 229 0.76 7.43 -10.59
N TRP A 230 1.03 6.66 -9.55
CA TRP A 230 2.33 6.58 -8.91
C TRP A 230 2.88 5.15 -8.99
N MET A 231 4.20 5.00 -8.94
CA MET A 231 4.84 3.69 -8.97
C MET A 231 6.04 3.64 -8.04
N LEU A 232 6.21 2.50 -7.37
CA LEU A 232 7.37 2.16 -6.56
C LEU A 232 8.19 1.08 -7.26
N ALA A 233 9.52 1.25 -7.24
CA ALA A 233 10.43 0.25 -7.77
C ALA A 233 11.59 -0.04 -6.80
N ARG A 234 12.27 -1.16 -7.00
CA ARG A 234 13.46 -1.50 -6.20
C ARG A 234 14.48 -0.37 -6.18
N GLY A 235 15.27 -0.30 -5.10
CA GLY A 235 16.23 0.78 -4.90
C GLY A 235 15.58 2.07 -4.43
N ALA A 236 14.44 1.95 -3.73
CA ALA A 236 13.67 3.06 -3.16
C ALA A 236 13.27 4.13 -4.20
N GLN A 237 13.00 3.70 -5.43
CA GLN A 237 12.56 4.61 -6.49
C GLN A 237 11.05 4.85 -6.39
N ILE A 238 10.69 6.13 -6.35
CA ILE A 238 9.33 6.65 -6.50
C ILE A 238 9.26 7.32 -7.87
N ARG A 239 8.17 7.12 -8.59
CA ARG A 239 7.85 7.86 -9.81
C ARG A 239 6.40 8.28 -9.77
N LEU A 240 6.16 9.49 -10.21
CA LEU A 240 4.84 10.07 -10.38
C LEU A 240 4.57 10.20 -11.86
N ASN A 241 3.40 9.78 -12.30
CA ASN A 241 2.93 10.05 -13.65
C ASN A 241 2.52 11.54 -13.71
N ASP A 242 2.73 12.18 -14.83
CA ASP A 242 2.31 13.56 -15.01
C ASP A 242 0.79 13.66 -15.29
N GLU A 243 0.26 14.87 -15.20
CA GLU A 243 -1.17 15.14 -15.40
C GLU A 243 -1.58 15.20 -16.87
N SER A 244 -0.71 14.82 -17.80
CA SER A 244 -0.99 14.92 -19.25
C SER A 244 -2.04 13.92 -19.75
N GLY A 245 -2.38 12.92 -18.93
CA GLY A 245 -3.22 11.79 -19.31
C GLY A 245 -2.48 10.71 -20.11
N ASP A 246 -1.18 10.89 -20.38
CA ASP A 246 -0.32 9.86 -20.96
C ASP A 246 0.19 8.94 -19.85
N LEU A 247 -0.37 7.74 -19.77
CA LEU A 247 -0.02 6.74 -18.74
C LEU A 247 1.43 6.25 -18.83
N ASP A 248 2.14 6.51 -19.91
CA ASP A 248 3.56 6.18 -20.08
C ASP A 248 4.49 7.38 -19.79
N SER A 249 3.96 8.54 -19.43
CA SER A 249 4.73 9.75 -19.07
C SER A 249 5.05 9.79 -17.58
N TRP A 250 6.28 9.47 -17.22
CA TRP A 250 6.73 9.36 -15.84
C TRP A 250 7.81 10.36 -15.47
N SER A 251 7.76 10.88 -14.26
CA SER A 251 8.82 11.70 -13.67
C SER A 251 10.18 11.00 -13.69
N LYS A 252 11.25 11.76 -13.55
CA LYS A 252 12.54 11.19 -13.15
C LYS A 252 12.38 10.46 -11.82
N PRO A 253 13.19 9.42 -11.54
CA PRO A 253 13.08 8.72 -10.26
C PRO A 253 13.39 9.67 -9.11
N ILE A 254 12.46 9.77 -8.17
CA ILE A 254 12.65 10.37 -6.85
C ILE A 254 13.22 9.26 -5.98
N ILE A 255 14.36 9.50 -5.35
CA ILE A 255 15.05 8.50 -4.52
C ILE A 255 15.39 9.16 -3.19
N PRO A 256 14.45 9.22 -2.26
CA PRO A 256 14.75 9.67 -0.91
C PRO A 256 15.81 8.75 -0.29
N ILE A 257 16.74 9.32 0.44
CA ILE A 257 17.81 8.56 1.07
C ILE A 257 17.20 7.69 2.17
N THR A 258 17.28 6.37 1.99
CA THR A 258 16.87 5.39 3.00
C THR A 258 18.07 4.55 3.41
N ASN A 259 17.97 3.86 4.54
CA ASN A 259 19.01 2.95 5.03
C ASN A 259 19.09 1.63 4.21
N GLY A 260 18.75 1.66 2.91
CA GLY A 260 18.75 0.53 2.00
C GLY A 260 17.43 -0.24 1.95
N TYR A 261 16.41 0.21 2.66
CA TYR A 261 15.07 -0.38 2.62
C TYR A 261 14.26 0.24 1.48
N GLY A 262 13.46 -0.59 0.80
CA GLY A 262 12.56 -0.15 -0.26
C GLY A 262 11.20 0.25 0.30
N TYR A 263 10.47 1.05 -0.47
CA TYR A 263 9.07 1.37 -0.18
C TYR A 263 8.15 0.24 -0.66
N MET A 264 7.06 0.04 0.06
CA MET A 264 6.05 -0.99 -0.20
C MET A 264 4.71 -0.39 -0.57
N ASP A 265 4.37 0.76 0.01
CA ASP A 265 3.13 1.48 -0.29
C ASP A 265 3.29 2.99 -0.18
N MET A 266 2.36 3.72 -0.81
CA MET A 266 2.32 5.17 -0.83
C MET A 266 0.87 5.66 -0.91
N ALA A 267 0.56 6.76 -0.21
CA ALA A 267 -0.75 7.37 -0.20
C ALA A 267 -0.66 8.90 0.03
N TRP A 268 -1.73 9.63 -0.29
CA TRP A 268 -1.89 11.06 -0.07
C TRP A 268 -2.94 11.31 0.99
N ASP A 269 -2.67 12.20 1.93
CA ASP A 269 -3.69 12.70 2.84
C ASP A 269 -4.46 13.88 2.25
N ASP A 270 -5.51 14.34 2.95
CA ASP A 270 -6.36 15.44 2.51
C ASP A 270 -5.64 16.80 2.41
N ASN A 271 -4.47 16.95 3.02
CA ASN A 271 -3.63 18.14 2.89
C ASN A 271 -2.77 18.10 1.63
N GLY A 272 -2.73 16.97 0.93
CA GLY A 272 -1.88 16.71 -0.22
C GLY A 272 -0.47 16.24 0.16
N ASP A 273 -0.22 15.93 1.44
CA ASP A 273 1.03 15.36 1.90
C ASP A 273 1.15 13.92 1.41
N ILE A 274 2.36 13.54 0.96
CA ILE A 274 2.64 12.21 0.45
C ILE A 274 3.29 11.37 1.54
N TRP A 275 2.69 10.25 1.86
CA TRP A 275 3.21 9.27 2.80
C TRP A 275 3.77 8.06 2.05
N ALA A 276 4.99 7.61 2.41
CA ALA A 276 5.63 6.43 1.83
C ALA A 276 6.11 5.48 2.93
N GLY A 277 5.54 4.29 2.96
CA GLY A 277 5.84 3.22 3.91
C GLY A 277 6.76 2.15 3.33
N GLY A 278 7.62 1.58 4.16
CA GLY A 278 8.55 0.55 3.70
C GLY A 278 9.20 -0.27 4.81
N GLY A 279 10.34 -0.86 4.50
CA GLY A 279 11.03 -1.78 5.39
C GLY A 279 11.60 -1.12 6.65
N ASN A 280 11.62 -1.88 7.73
CA ASN A 280 12.26 -1.54 9.02
C ASN A 280 11.83 -0.18 9.59
N GLY A 281 10.52 0.04 9.72
CA GLY A 281 9.95 1.27 10.27
C GLY A 281 10.08 2.50 9.38
N THR A 282 10.48 2.32 8.11
CA THR A 282 10.57 3.45 7.19
C THR A 282 9.18 3.98 6.91
N LEU A 283 8.90 5.17 7.43
CA LEU A 283 7.73 5.98 7.08
C LEU A 283 8.23 7.40 6.79
N LEU A 284 8.00 7.85 5.58
CA LEU A 284 8.41 9.17 5.12
C LEU A 284 7.18 10.02 4.81
N VAL A 285 7.34 11.33 4.96
CA VAL A 285 6.36 12.32 4.53
C VAL A 285 7.02 13.36 3.63
N SER A 286 6.30 13.79 2.61
CA SER A 286 6.63 14.95 1.77
C SER A 286 5.47 15.92 1.78
N HIS A 287 5.76 17.20 2.06
CA HIS A 287 4.80 18.30 2.10
C HIS A 287 4.84 19.18 0.84
N ASP A 288 5.60 18.79 -0.17
CA ASP A 288 5.88 19.60 -1.37
C ASP A 288 5.83 18.80 -2.69
N GLY A 289 4.96 17.80 -2.73
CA GLY A 289 4.74 17.01 -3.93
C GLY A 289 5.86 16.01 -4.27
N GLY A 290 6.69 15.66 -3.28
CA GLY A 290 7.77 14.68 -3.45
C GLY A 290 9.16 15.28 -3.71
N ASP A 291 9.30 16.62 -3.67
CA ASP A 291 10.60 17.28 -3.85
C ASP A 291 11.50 17.09 -2.63
N ASN A 292 10.96 17.23 -1.43
CA ASN A 292 11.67 16.99 -0.18
C ASN A 292 10.92 15.99 0.70
N TRP A 293 11.69 15.21 1.47
CA TRP A 293 11.16 14.14 2.31
C TRP A 293 11.71 14.25 3.73
N GLU A 294 10.88 13.92 4.69
CA GLU A 294 11.22 13.83 6.11
C GLU A 294 10.88 12.44 6.65
N ILE A 295 11.65 11.99 7.65
CA ILE A 295 11.39 10.73 8.35
C ILE A 295 10.33 10.99 9.43
N ASP A 296 9.26 10.19 9.44
CA ASP A 296 8.31 10.21 10.55
C ASP A 296 8.93 9.63 11.83
N PRO A 297 8.93 10.39 12.96
CA PRO A 297 9.60 9.95 14.17
C PRO A 297 8.90 8.82 14.91
N VAL A 298 7.62 8.53 14.63
CA VAL A 298 6.90 7.40 15.22
C VAL A 298 7.18 6.15 14.43
N GLY A 299 7.11 6.23 13.10
CA GLY A 299 7.46 5.11 12.21
C GLY A 299 8.89 4.64 12.41
N ASP A 300 9.87 5.54 12.45
CA ASP A 300 11.32 5.24 12.62
C ASP A 300 11.64 4.41 13.89
N ARG A 301 10.74 4.39 14.85
CA ARG A 301 10.90 3.61 16.10
C ARG A 301 10.27 2.22 16.06
N GLN A 302 9.54 1.88 14.98
CA GLN A 302 8.85 0.59 14.90
C GLN A 302 9.75 -0.45 14.23
N PRO A 303 9.95 -1.60 14.87
CA PRO A 303 10.70 -2.72 14.26
C PRO A 303 9.80 -3.53 13.30
N SER A 304 9.19 -2.88 12.34
CA SER A 304 8.19 -3.49 11.45
C SER A 304 8.41 -3.06 10.00
N ASN A 305 7.99 -3.87 9.06
CA ASN A 305 7.85 -3.45 7.67
C ASN A 305 6.43 -2.90 7.48
N PHE A 306 6.31 -1.68 7.01
CA PHE A 306 5.02 -1.07 6.67
C PHE A 306 4.63 -1.47 5.25
N THR A 307 3.58 -2.27 5.15
CA THR A 307 3.19 -2.93 3.90
C THR A 307 2.02 -2.26 3.21
N ARG A 308 1.22 -1.48 3.95
CA ARG A 308 0.05 -0.78 3.43
C ARG A 308 -0.21 0.50 4.20
N ILE A 309 -0.61 1.55 3.49
CA ILE A 309 -1.10 2.81 4.03
C ILE A 309 -2.56 2.95 3.58
N VAL A 310 -3.47 3.05 4.53
CA VAL A 310 -4.89 3.27 4.29
C VAL A 310 -5.23 4.66 4.81
N LEU A 311 -5.64 5.54 3.91
CA LEU A 311 -6.09 6.90 4.23
C LEU A 311 -7.51 7.05 3.71
N GLU A 312 -8.46 7.09 4.62
CA GLU A 312 -9.89 7.30 4.37
C GLU A 312 -10.37 8.51 5.17
N ALA A 313 -11.44 9.15 4.72
CA ALA A 313 -11.92 10.46 5.20
C ALA A 313 -11.98 10.63 6.74
N ASN A 314 -12.12 9.55 7.50
CA ASN A 314 -12.19 9.59 8.97
C ASN A 314 -11.21 8.64 9.66
N HIS A 315 -10.49 7.83 8.89
CA HIS A 315 -9.64 6.78 9.43
C HIS A 315 -8.36 6.66 8.61
N ALA A 316 -7.22 6.67 9.29
CA ALA A 316 -5.97 6.40 8.63
C ALA A 316 -5.11 5.43 9.44
N PHE A 317 -4.54 4.47 8.73
CA PHE A 317 -3.68 3.45 9.31
C PHE A 317 -2.47 3.17 8.42
N VAL A 318 -1.34 2.89 9.06
CA VAL A 318 -0.19 2.26 8.42
C VAL A 318 -0.10 0.84 8.98
N LEU A 319 -0.27 -0.16 8.12
CA LEU A 319 -0.28 -1.56 8.51
C LEU A 319 1.14 -2.12 8.42
N GLY A 320 1.59 -2.70 9.51
CA GLY A 320 2.89 -3.33 9.63
C GLY A 320 2.77 -4.85 9.78
N GLU A 321 3.85 -5.50 10.19
CA GLU A 321 3.89 -6.94 10.44
C GLU A 321 3.64 -7.24 11.91
N ARG A 322 3.15 -8.46 12.21
CA ARG A 322 2.98 -9.01 13.56
C ARG A 322 2.21 -8.08 14.50
N GLY A 323 1.03 -7.67 14.08
CA GLY A 323 0.14 -6.82 14.87
C GLY A 323 0.59 -5.36 15.03
N ASN A 324 1.73 -4.96 14.46
CA ASN A 324 2.14 -3.55 14.49
C ASN A 324 1.31 -2.74 13.52
N LEU A 325 0.80 -1.61 13.98
CA LEU A 325 0.14 -0.61 13.13
C LEU A 325 0.34 0.80 13.70
N LEU A 326 0.20 1.78 12.84
CA LEU A 326 0.09 3.17 13.24
C LEU A 326 -1.32 3.64 12.95
N ARG A 327 -1.94 4.34 13.90
CA ARG A 327 -3.23 5.00 13.76
C ARG A 327 -3.04 6.50 13.70
N TRP A 328 -3.75 7.15 12.80
CA TRP A 328 -3.78 8.61 12.74
C TRP A 328 -4.52 9.19 13.95
N VAL A 329 -3.91 10.17 14.62
CA VAL A 329 -4.48 10.90 15.75
C VAL A 329 -4.34 12.42 15.56
N GLY A 330 -3.81 12.84 14.40
CA GLY A 330 -3.72 14.24 14.00
C GLY A 330 -5.09 14.86 13.70
N ASN A 331 -5.10 16.17 13.41
CA ASN A 331 -6.30 16.84 12.92
C ASN A 331 -6.48 16.42 11.46
N ALA A 332 -7.67 16.09 11.03
CA ALA A 332 -8.11 15.64 9.71
C ALA A 332 -7.06 14.83 8.90
N VAL A 333 -7.48 13.74 8.32
CA VAL A 333 -6.62 12.89 7.47
C VAL A 333 -6.49 13.48 6.09
#